data_d3d790233a347e12ed80cc48c5c87635
#
_entry.id   d3d790233a347e12ed80cc48c5c87635
#
_cell.length_a   1.000
_cell.length_b   1.000
_cell.length_c   1.000
_cell.angle_alpha   90.00
_cell.angle_beta   90.00
_cell.angle_gamma   90.00
#
_symmetry.space_group_name_H-M   'P 1'
#
loop_
_entity.id
_entity.type
_entity.pdbx_description
1 polymer ?
#
loop_
_entity_poly.entity_id
_entity_poly.type
_entity_poly.pdbx_seq_one_letter_code
_entity_poly.pdbx_strand_id
1 'polypeptide(L)'
;MAYQLKYHVSPEHGWINDPNGFSYFQGYYHLFYQYYPDEPIWGPMHWGHVRSKDLVHWERLPIALIPGDKEDLNGCFSGSAIEYNNCLYLIYTGNIYDDPEHITFHQNVNIAWSEDGIHFHKYENNPVIDKSPLDNTIHFRDPKVWRENDHYKMIIGGQKEDGRGHVLIYQSYDLINWDYLGEYGHASTIDQEGKMWECPDLFRLNGVNVLLMSPQGIKEDGEKYRNYHQTGYKIRDSFIELDHGHDFYAATTMLAPDGRRILMAWMDMWHSEFPEKEEGWSGAMTFPRELTIHDDHLYMMPVEELSLLRDESKKVEVTDYLLPSRQVEIDLDLYDGLNLKLSDLYTLTVNNHKVVVMNQTERVGTIKDYQSMKILIDSSSVEVFINEGELVFSDRVYFKETPTLSLNRKTTCLITTLKGE
;
A
#
# COMPACT_ATOMS: atom_id res chain seq x y z
N MET A 1 7.81 -20.00 -12.53
CA MET A 1 8.15 -19.46 -11.20
C MET A 1 7.10 -19.94 -10.20
N ALA A 2 7.54 -20.48 -9.06
CA ALA A 2 6.61 -21.10 -8.10
C ALA A 2 5.77 -20.06 -7.34
N TYR A 3 6.34 -18.89 -7.10
CA TYR A 3 5.74 -17.85 -6.26
C TYR A 3 5.16 -16.66 -7.03
N GLN A 4 5.34 -16.61 -8.36
CA GLN A 4 4.84 -15.50 -9.17
C GLN A 4 3.33 -15.32 -9.03
N LEU A 5 2.92 -14.11 -8.66
CA LEU A 5 1.54 -13.69 -8.56
C LEU A 5 0.95 -13.50 -9.97
N LYS A 6 -0.31 -13.87 -10.15
CA LYS A 6 -0.97 -13.76 -11.47
C LYS A 6 -1.74 -12.46 -11.64
N TYR A 7 -2.34 -11.97 -10.57
CA TYR A 7 -3.29 -10.85 -10.63
C TYR A 7 -2.81 -9.61 -9.88
N HIS A 8 -1.84 -9.78 -8.97
CA HIS A 8 -1.22 -8.64 -8.28
C HIS A 8 -0.18 -7.97 -9.17
N VAL A 9 -0.02 -6.67 -9.00
CA VAL A 9 1.13 -5.97 -9.57
C VAL A 9 2.39 -6.43 -8.82
N SER A 10 3.26 -7.12 -9.52
CA SER A 10 4.57 -7.58 -9.06
C SER A 10 5.59 -7.45 -10.19
N PRO A 11 6.89 -7.33 -9.95
CA PRO A 11 7.86 -7.17 -11.02
C PRO A 11 8.11 -8.52 -11.72
N GLU A 12 8.54 -8.49 -12.97
CA GLU A 12 9.05 -9.69 -13.65
C GLU A 12 10.45 -10.06 -13.15
N HIS A 13 11.23 -9.06 -12.79
CA HIS A 13 12.54 -9.14 -12.17
C HIS A 13 12.82 -7.88 -11.36
N GLY A 14 13.79 -7.95 -10.44
CA GLY A 14 14.15 -6.83 -9.61
C GLY A 14 13.27 -6.70 -8.35
N TRP A 15 13.28 -5.53 -7.75
CA TRP A 15 12.62 -5.21 -6.49
C TRP A 15 11.52 -4.16 -6.68
N ILE A 16 10.38 -4.34 -6.01
CA ILE A 16 9.40 -3.24 -5.83
C ILE A 16 9.04 -3.07 -4.35
N ASN A 17 8.74 -1.82 -3.96
CA ASN A 17 8.10 -1.47 -2.69
C ASN A 17 7.00 -0.43 -2.92
N ASP A 18 6.95 0.69 -2.24
CA ASP A 18 5.86 1.65 -2.17
C ASP A 18 5.10 1.88 -3.49
N PRO A 19 3.76 1.80 -3.51
CA PRO A 19 2.97 2.33 -4.61
C PRO A 19 3.08 3.84 -4.66
N ASN A 20 3.24 4.41 -5.86
CA ASN A 20 3.42 5.82 -6.11
C ASN A 20 2.45 6.33 -7.16
N GLY A 21 2.16 7.61 -7.16
CA GLY A 21 1.49 8.28 -8.26
C GLY A 21 0.16 7.67 -8.69
N PHE A 22 -0.53 6.96 -7.78
CA PHE A 22 -1.79 6.29 -8.09
C PHE A 22 -2.82 7.33 -8.52
N SER A 23 -3.28 7.27 -9.77
CA SER A 23 -4.04 8.33 -10.42
C SER A 23 -4.88 7.81 -11.58
N TYR A 24 -5.80 8.65 -12.07
CA TYR A 24 -6.54 8.39 -13.30
C TYR A 24 -6.23 9.47 -14.32
N PHE A 25 -5.84 9.07 -15.52
CA PHE A 25 -5.49 9.98 -16.60
C PHE A 25 -5.82 9.38 -17.97
N GLN A 26 -6.46 10.15 -18.84
CA GLN A 26 -6.81 9.78 -20.23
C GLN A 26 -7.48 8.40 -20.38
N GLY A 27 -8.39 8.06 -19.46
CA GLY A 27 -9.16 6.81 -19.55
C GLY A 27 -8.46 5.59 -18.94
N TYR A 28 -7.35 5.78 -18.25
CA TYR A 28 -6.60 4.72 -17.55
C TYR A 28 -6.35 5.07 -16.09
N TYR A 29 -6.38 4.06 -15.25
CA TYR A 29 -5.77 4.07 -13.93
C TYR A 29 -4.27 3.85 -14.10
N HIS A 30 -3.45 4.74 -13.55
CA HIS A 30 -2.00 4.66 -13.55
C HIS A 30 -1.53 4.34 -12.14
N LEU A 31 -0.65 3.36 -12.01
CA LEU A 31 0.06 3.04 -10.78
C LEU A 31 1.54 3.02 -11.07
N PHE A 32 2.28 3.81 -10.32
CA PHE A 32 3.73 3.77 -10.28
C PHE A 32 4.17 3.08 -9.00
N TYR A 33 5.43 2.69 -8.93
CA TYR A 33 5.97 2.05 -7.74
C TYR A 33 7.47 2.24 -7.66
N GLN A 34 8.00 2.23 -6.44
CA GLN A 34 9.43 2.16 -6.21
C GLN A 34 9.96 0.88 -6.86
N TYR A 35 10.97 1.01 -7.71
CA TYR A 35 11.48 -0.09 -8.53
C TYR A 35 13.00 -0.05 -8.63
N TYR A 36 13.65 -1.18 -8.34
CA TYR A 36 15.03 -1.40 -8.67
C TYR A 36 15.14 -2.55 -9.70
N PRO A 37 15.49 -2.24 -10.97
CA PRO A 37 15.41 -3.22 -12.04
C PRO A 37 16.53 -4.26 -12.04
N ASP A 38 17.70 -3.97 -11.45
CA ASP A 38 18.88 -4.77 -11.65
C ASP A 38 18.94 -6.03 -10.76
N GLU A 39 18.45 -5.93 -9.52
CA GLU A 39 18.50 -7.02 -8.55
C GLU A 39 17.22 -7.09 -7.71
N PRO A 40 16.83 -8.26 -7.18
CA PRO A 40 15.63 -8.43 -6.34
C PRO A 40 15.86 -7.98 -4.89
N ILE A 41 16.55 -6.86 -4.71
CA ILE A 41 16.85 -6.20 -3.43
C ILE A 41 16.62 -4.70 -3.57
N TRP A 42 16.48 -4.01 -2.45
CA TRP A 42 16.41 -2.55 -2.45
C TRP A 42 17.72 -1.93 -2.98
N GLY A 43 17.61 -0.90 -3.82
CA GLY A 43 18.75 -0.23 -4.47
C GLY A 43 18.39 1.19 -4.90
N PRO A 44 19.12 1.81 -5.85
CA PRO A 44 18.76 3.12 -6.41
C PRO A 44 17.38 3.08 -7.06
N MET A 45 16.38 3.67 -6.39
CA MET A 45 14.99 3.56 -6.79
C MET A 45 14.68 4.33 -8.07
N HIS A 46 14.05 3.64 -8.99
CA HIS A 46 13.35 4.15 -10.16
C HIS A 46 11.83 4.21 -9.84
N TRP A 47 11.04 4.78 -10.73
CA TRP A 47 9.61 4.57 -10.75
C TRP A 47 9.25 3.61 -11.89
N GLY A 48 8.88 2.37 -11.52
CA GLY A 48 8.19 1.45 -12.42
C GLY A 48 6.78 1.94 -12.68
N HIS A 49 6.13 1.44 -13.75
CA HIS A 49 4.85 1.96 -14.18
C HIS A 49 3.97 0.87 -14.79
N VAL A 50 2.73 0.84 -14.34
CA VAL A 50 1.65 0.04 -14.95
C VAL A 50 0.40 0.90 -15.11
N ARG A 51 -0.48 0.53 -16.05
CA ARG A 51 -1.79 1.14 -16.20
C ARG A 51 -2.87 0.09 -16.41
N SER A 52 -4.12 0.45 -16.08
CA SER A 52 -5.29 -0.40 -16.23
C SER A 52 -6.52 0.41 -16.67
N LYS A 53 -7.44 -0.24 -17.35
CA LYS A 53 -8.78 0.33 -17.62
C LYS A 53 -9.80 -0.02 -16.54
N ASP A 54 -9.51 -1.03 -15.75
CA ASP A 54 -10.47 -1.67 -14.85
C ASP A 54 -9.88 -2.05 -13.47
N LEU A 55 -8.70 -1.53 -13.10
CA LEU A 55 -8.01 -1.78 -11.82
C LEU A 55 -7.50 -3.22 -11.62
N VAL A 56 -7.80 -4.17 -12.50
CA VAL A 56 -7.44 -5.59 -12.30
C VAL A 56 -6.60 -6.16 -13.43
N HIS A 57 -6.73 -5.65 -14.65
CA HIS A 57 -5.88 -6.02 -15.79
C HIS A 57 -4.85 -4.91 -16.02
N TRP A 58 -3.61 -5.15 -15.57
CA TRP A 58 -2.53 -4.18 -15.59
C TRP A 58 -1.58 -4.40 -16.77
N GLU A 59 -1.39 -3.35 -17.56
CA GLU A 59 -0.41 -3.29 -18.64
C GLU A 59 0.88 -2.66 -18.13
N ARG A 60 2.03 -3.32 -18.30
CA ARG A 60 3.34 -2.75 -17.99
C ARG A 60 3.72 -1.70 -19.00
N LEU A 61 4.29 -0.62 -18.52
CA LEU A 61 4.78 0.49 -19.31
C LEU A 61 6.29 0.68 -19.08
N PRO A 62 6.98 1.50 -19.90
CA PRO A 62 8.36 1.88 -19.65
C PRO A 62 8.55 2.49 -18.26
N ILE A 63 9.74 2.36 -17.70
CA ILE A 63 10.14 3.04 -16.45
C ILE A 63 9.89 4.54 -16.62
N ALA A 64 9.13 5.13 -15.69
CA ALA A 64 8.73 6.53 -15.74
C ALA A 64 9.82 7.48 -15.26
N LEU A 65 10.54 7.13 -14.18
CA LEU A 65 11.63 7.93 -13.63
C LEU A 65 12.87 7.06 -13.42
N ILE A 66 14.00 7.58 -13.87
CA ILE A 66 15.33 6.98 -13.70
C ILE A 66 16.17 7.96 -12.87
N PRO A 67 16.78 7.52 -11.75
CA PRO A 67 17.64 8.38 -10.94
C PRO A 67 18.97 8.67 -11.65
N GLY A 68 19.71 9.66 -11.16
CA GLY A 68 21.06 9.96 -11.65
C GLY A 68 21.30 11.41 -11.98
N ASP A 69 20.28 12.26 -11.97
CA ASP A 69 20.48 13.70 -12.03
C ASP A 69 20.95 14.21 -10.65
N LYS A 70 21.48 15.44 -10.61
CA LYS A 70 22.02 15.99 -9.36
C LYS A 70 21.00 16.10 -8.23
N GLU A 71 19.70 16.20 -8.57
CA GLU A 71 18.57 16.33 -7.64
C GLU A 71 18.06 14.99 -7.12
N ASP A 72 18.37 13.88 -7.78
CA ASP A 72 17.92 12.53 -7.43
C ASP A 72 19.01 11.47 -7.65
N LEU A 73 20.26 11.85 -7.44
CA LEU A 73 21.44 11.06 -7.77
C LEU A 73 21.37 9.61 -7.27
N ASN A 74 20.81 9.39 -6.09
CA ASN A 74 20.77 8.09 -5.43
C ASN A 74 19.37 7.48 -5.35
N GLY A 75 18.36 8.12 -5.95
CA GLY A 75 17.03 7.55 -6.05
C GLY A 75 15.92 8.56 -6.33
N CYS A 76 14.96 8.15 -7.15
CA CYS A 76 13.66 8.77 -7.27
C CYS A 76 12.74 8.11 -6.24
N PHE A 77 12.68 8.67 -5.02
CA PHE A 77 11.88 8.11 -3.93
C PHE A 77 10.39 8.44 -4.09
N SER A 78 9.58 7.95 -3.16
CA SER A 78 8.12 7.97 -3.25
C SER A 78 7.51 9.35 -3.43
N GLY A 79 6.30 9.37 -3.95
CA GLY A 79 5.52 10.57 -4.21
C GLY A 79 4.17 10.28 -4.86
N SER A 80 3.59 11.28 -5.47
CA SER A 80 2.23 11.25 -6.01
C SER A 80 2.13 11.74 -7.45
N ALA A 81 0.95 11.64 -8.04
CA ALA A 81 0.65 12.17 -9.37
C ALA A 81 -0.62 13.03 -9.34
N ILE A 82 -0.66 14.00 -10.23
CA ILE A 82 -1.83 14.87 -10.40
C ILE A 82 -1.95 15.34 -11.85
N GLU A 83 -3.18 15.42 -12.35
CA GLU A 83 -3.44 16.04 -13.64
C GLU A 83 -3.45 17.57 -13.51
N TYR A 84 -2.71 18.23 -14.39
CA TYR A 84 -2.70 19.67 -14.54
C TYR A 84 -2.51 20.05 -16.01
N ASN A 85 -3.39 20.92 -16.56
CA ASN A 85 -3.33 21.39 -17.94
C ASN A 85 -3.22 20.27 -18.99
N ASN A 86 -4.00 19.19 -18.83
CA ASN A 86 -4.02 17.99 -19.69
C ASN A 86 -2.69 17.22 -19.71
N CYS A 87 -1.82 17.41 -18.74
CA CYS A 87 -0.62 16.62 -18.52
C CYS A 87 -0.70 15.90 -17.18
N LEU A 88 -0.10 14.73 -17.10
CA LEU A 88 0.09 14.01 -15.84
C LEU A 88 1.43 14.44 -15.23
N TYR A 89 1.38 15.05 -14.06
CA TYR A 89 2.54 15.46 -13.28
C TYR A 89 2.84 14.42 -12.20
N LEU A 90 4.10 14.03 -12.10
CA LEU A 90 4.65 13.25 -11.00
C LEU A 90 5.39 14.22 -10.08
N ILE A 91 5.05 14.18 -8.79
CA ILE A 91 5.73 14.96 -7.76
C ILE A 91 6.40 13.93 -6.84
N TYR A 92 7.75 13.93 -6.80
CA TYR A 92 8.51 12.86 -6.17
C TYR A 92 9.67 13.41 -5.33
N THR A 93 10.17 12.54 -4.46
CA THR A 93 11.32 12.84 -3.62
C THR A 93 12.62 12.49 -4.36
N GLY A 94 13.51 13.44 -4.51
CA GLY A 94 14.90 13.16 -4.87
C GLY A 94 15.70 12.82 -3.62
N ASN A 95 16.49 11.77 -3.67
CA ASN A 95 17.37 11.36 -2.57
C ASN A 95 18.83 11.41 -2.96
N ILE A 96 19.65 12.08 -2.16
CA ILE A 96 21.07 12.22 -2.37
C ILE A 96 21.80 11.84 -1.07
N TYR A 97 22.73 10.90 -1.15
CA TYR A 97 23.63 10.59 -0.03
C TYR A 97 24.80 11.53 -0.01
N ASP A 98 25.10 12.11 1.15
CA ASP A 98 26.20 13.05 1.35
C ASP A 98 27.51 12.36 1.73
N ASP A 99 27.44 11.08 2.10
CA ASP A 99 28.59 10.24 2.46
C ASP A 99 28.47 8.82 1.90
N PRO A 100 29.61 8.12 1.70
CA PRO A 100 29.62 6.77 1.15
C PRO A 100 28.95 5.69 2.02
N GLU A 101 28.84 5.92 3.32
CA GLU A 101 28.20 5.03 4.28
C GLU A 101 26.69 5.21 4.35
N HIS A 102 26.15 6.20 3.59
CA HIS A 102 24.72 6.56 3.54
C HIS A 102 24.12 6.97 4.91
N ILE A 103 24.95 7.51 5.80
CA ILE A 103 24.54 7.97 7.14
C ILE A 103 23.86 9.33 7.05
N THR A 104 24.42 10.21 6.22
CA THR A 104 23.86 11.53 5.96
C THR A 104 23.34 11.60 4.53
N PHE A 105 22.20 12.24 4.39
CA PHE A 105 21.53 12.43 3.12
C PHE A 105 20.70 13.70 3.16
N HIS A 106 20.32 14.18 2.00
CA HIS A 106 19.29 15.20 1.90
C HIS A 106 18.22 14.78 0.90
N GLN A 107 17.02 15.27 1.14
CA GLN A 107 15.84 14.99 0.35
C GLN A 107 15.19 16.28 -0.10
N ASN A 108 14.72 16.29 -1.31
CA ASN A 108 14.10 17.43 -1.97
C ASN A 108 12.86 16.99 -2.74
N VAL A 109 12.07 17.91 -3.26
CA VAL A 109 10.88 17.63 -4.06
C VAL A 109 11.13 18.02 -5.50
N ASN A 110 10.86 17.08 -6.39
CA ASN A 110 11.03 17.20 -7.84
C ASN A 110 9.72 16.99 -8.58
N ILE A 111 9.69 17.43 -9.82
CA ILE A 111 8.58 17.25 -10.75
C ILE A 111 9.05 16.58 -12.03
N ALA A 112 8.22 15.68 -12.56
CA ALA A 112 8.26 15.25 -13.95
C ALA A 112 6.83 15.33 -14.52
N TRP A 113 6.71 15.42 -15.84
CA TRP A 113 5.41 15.54 -16.50
C TRP A 113 5.34 14.78 -17.81
N SER A 114 4.11 14.44 -18.23
CA SER A 114 3.84 13.71 -19.45
C SER A 114 2.54 14.20 -20.09
N GLU A 115 2.53 14.35 -21.42
CA GLU A 115 1.31 14.63 -22.19
C GLU A 115 0.50 13.37 -22.50
N ASP A 116 1.17 12.22 -22.62
CA ASP A 116 0.57 10.95 -23.01
C ASP A 116 0.40 9.94 -21.86
N GLY A 117 0.87 10.31 -20.65
CA GLY A 117 0.85 9.43 -19.49
C GLY A 117 1.83 8.25 -19.56
N ILE A 118 2.73 8.20 -20.55
CA ILE A 118 3.68 7.10 -20.78
C ILE A 118 5.13 7.60 -20.72
N HIS A 119 5.43 8.68 -21.43
CA HIS A 119 6.78 9.23 -21.53
C HIS A 119 6.90 10.47 -20.65
N PHE A 120 7.74 10.40 -19.63
CA PHE A 120 7.91 11.46 -18.64
C PHE A 120 9.18 12.25 -18.86
N HIS A 121 9.09 13.57 -18.66
CA HIS A 121 10.18 14.52 -18.75
C HIS A 121 10.39 15.17 -17.37
N LYS A 122 11.56 15.03 -16.80
CA LYS A 122 11.94 15.76 -15.58
C LYS A 122 11.97 17.27 -15.84
N TYR A 123 11.48 18.03 -14.88
CA TYR A 123 11.49 19.50 -14.99
C TYR A 123 12.92 20.03 -14.92
N GLU A 124 13.29 20.89 -15.87
CA GLU A 124 14.67 21.36 -16.03
C GLU A 124 15.19 22.19 -14.85
N ASN A 125 14.27 22.80 -14.09
CA ASN A 125 14.62 23.62 -12.92
C ASN A 125 14.31 22.90 -11.60
N ASN A 126 14.32 21.57 -11.58
CA ASN A 126 14.27 20.82 -10.33
C ASN A 126 15.47 21.17 -9.42
N PRO A 127 15.33 21.08 -8.08
CA PRO A 127 14.11 20.73 -7.35
C PRO A 127 13.17 21.93 -7.21
N VAL A 128 11.85 21.67 -7.05
CA VAL A 128 10.86 22.71 -6.74
C VAL A 128 10.80 23.06 -5.26
N ILE A 129 11.26 22.16 -4.38
CA ILE A 129 11.58 22.44 -2.98
C ILE A 129 12.93 21.81 -2.68
N ASP A 130 13.93 22.65 -2.48
CA ASP A 130 15.34 22.24 -2.36
C ASP A 130 15.64 21.52 -1.04
N LYS A 131 14.97 21.90 0.06
CA LYS A 131 15.24 21.35 1.39
C LYS A 131 14.05 21.50 2.32
N SER A 132 14.08 20.72 3.39
CA SER A 132 13.11 20.80 4.48
C SER A 132 13.14 22.15 5.21
N PRO A 133 12.03 22.58 5.84
CA PRO A 133 12.00 23.73 6.74
C PRO A 133 12.94 23.55 7.95
N LEU A 134 13.22 24.66 8.65
CA LEU A 134 14.16 24.69 9.77
C LEU A 134 13.74 23.87 11.02
N ASP A 135 12.46 23.55 11.12
CA ASP A 135 11.87 22.78 12.25
C ASP A 135 11.78 21.27 11.95
N ASN A 136 12.41 20.82 10.87
CA ASN A 136 12.44 19.44 10.42
C ASN A 136 13.87 18.94 10.27
N THR A 137 14.08 17.64 10.51
CA THR A 137 15.37 16.99 10.31
C THR A 137 15.67 16.76 8.81
N ILE A 138 16.66 15.91 8.50
CA ILE A 138 16.98 15.51 7.11
C ILE A 138 15.89 14.62 6.48
N HIS A 139 14.97 14.02 7.28
CA HIS A 139 13.86 13.22 6.78
C HIS A 139 12.75 14.13 6.23
N PHE A 140 12.62 14.15 4.91
CA PHE A 140 11.68 15.01 4.20
C PHE A 140 11.29 14.37 2.87
N ARG A 141 10.20 13.59 2.83
CA ARG A 141 9.85 12.77 1.67
C ARG A 141 8.36 12.47 1.51
N ASP A 142 8.05 11.82 0.40
CA ASP A 142 6.75 11.27 0.02
C ASP A 142 5.67 12.33 -0.15
N PRO A 143 5.86 13.31 -1.06
CA PRO A 143 4.89 14.37 -1.30
C PRO A 143 3.58 13.81 -1.87
N LYS A 144 2.47 14.15 -1.21
CA LYS A 144 1.11 13.85 -1.69
C LYS A 144 0.40 15.15 -2.04
N VAL A 145 0.01 15.28 -3.31
CA VAL A 145 -0.63 16.49 -3.86
C VAL A 145 -2.09 16.24 -4.17
N TRP A 146 -2.93 17.21 -3.88
CA TRP A 146 -4.32 17.23 -4.33
C TRP A 146 -4.75 18.64 -4.72
N ARG A 147 -5.82 18.74 -5.51
CA ARG A 147 -6.42 20.02 -5.86
C ARG A 147 -7.47 20.42 -4.82
N GLU A 148 -7.40 21.66 -4.39
CA GLU A 148 -8.39 22.27 -3.49
C GLU A 148 -8.85 23.59 -4.09
N ASN A 149 -10.06 23.60 -4.67
CA ASN A 149 -10.62 24.75 -5.40
C ASN A 149 -9.73 25.20 -6.57
N ASP A 150 -9.11 26.39 -6.46
CA ASP A 150 -8.28 27.04 -7.48
C ASP A 150 -6.77 26.87 -7.25
N HIS A 151 -6.37 26.13 -6.22
CA HIS A 151 -4.98 25.90 -5.86
C HIS A 151 -4.71 24.42 -5.53
N TYR A 152 -3.45 24.11 -5.31
CA TYR A 152 -2.96 22.78 -4.95
C TYR A 152 -2.44 22.80 -3.53
N LYS A 153 -2.70 21.72 -2.81
CA LYS A 153 -2.12 21.44 -1.52
C LYS A 153 -1.19 20.25 -1.64
N MET A 154 -0.18 20.22 -0.80
CA MET A 154 0.73 19.10 -0.69
C MET A 154 1.04 18.84 0.78
N ILE A 155 1.01 17.58 1.19
CA ILE A 155 1.61 17.16 2.46
C ILE A 155 2.87 16.35 2.19
N ILE A 156 3.84 16.47 3.09
CA ILE A 156 5.14 15.78 3.02
C ILE A 156 5.41 15.17 4.38
N GLY A 157 5.89 13.92 4.39
CA GLY A 157 6.32 13.23 5.60
C GLY A 157 7.65 13.77 6.10
N GLY A 158 7.80 13.82 7.41
CA GLY A 158 8.98 14.35 8.05
C GLY A 158 9.21 13.81 9.45
N GLN A 159 10.32 14.27 10.03
CA GLN A 159 10.68 14.04 11.41
C GLN A 159 11.07 15.37 12.05
N LYS A 160 10.47 15.66 13.20
CA LYS A 160 10.82 16.82 14.02
C LYS A 160 12.20 16.68 14.65
N GLU A 161 12.81 17.79 15.06
CA GLU A 161 14.08 17.77 15.78
C GLU A 161 14.04 16.99 17.10
N ASP A 162 12.85 16.85 17.73
CA ASP A 162 12.67 16.04 18.94
C ASP A 162 12.49 14.53 18.65
N GLY A 163 12.61 14.13 17.38
CA GLY A 163 12.56 12.75 16.90
C GLY A 163 11.16 12.22 16.61
N ARG A 164 10.09 13.00 16.80
CA ARG A 164 8.72 12.58 16.49
C ARG A 164 8.42 12.71 15.00
N GLY A 165 7.65 11.75 14.47
CA GLY A 165 7.10 11.86 13.12
C GLY A 165 6.09 12.99 12.98
N HIS A 166 6.04 13.64 11.83
CA HIS A 166 5.04 14.66 11.50
C HIS A 166 4.79 14.79 10.00
N VAL A 167 3.82 15.59 9.64
CA VAL A 167 3.56 16.01 8.26
C VAL A 167 3.57 17.52 8.13
N LEU A 168 4.18 17.98 7.06
CA LEU A 168 4.29 19.37 6.65
C LEU A 168 3.27 19.65 5.56
N ILE A 169 2.71 20.86 5.54
CA ILE A 169 1.72 21.25 4.53
C ILE A 169 2.20 22.46 3.72
N TYR A 170 2.00 22.38 2.41
CA TYR A 170 2.36 23.38 1.41
C TYR A 170 1.17 23.74 0.53
N GLN A 171 1.25 24.88 -0.15
CA GLN A 171 0.29 25.35 -1.14
C GLN A 171 0.98 25.86 -2.39
N SER A 172 0.36 25.66 -3.55
CA SER A 172 0.83 26.17 -4.84
C SER A 172 -0.37 26.51 -5.75
N TYR A 173 -0.15 27.42 -6.71
CA TYR A 173 -1.10 27.69 -7.78
C TYR A 173 -0.65 27.12 -9.14
N ASP A 174 0.58 26.63 -9.25
CA ASP A 174 1.20 26.21 -10.52
C ASP A 174 2.00 24.91 -10.44
N LEU A 175 2.02 24.22 -9.28
CA LEU A 175 2.80 23.03 -8.95
C LEU A 175 4.32 23.23 -8.89
N ILE A 176 4.81 24.44 -9.20
CA ILE A 176 6.25 24.79 -9.26
C ILE A 176 6.66 25.61 -8.04
N ASN A 177 5.87 26.63 -7.73
CA ASN A 177 6.13 27.54 -6.62
C ASN A 177 5.29 27.14 -5.42
N TRP A 178 5.94 26.70 -4.34
CA TRP A 178 5.30 26.17 -3.15
C TRP A 178 5.53 27.06 -1.94
N ASP A 179 4.43 27.50 -1.31
CA ASP A 179 4.45 28.22 -0.05
C ASP A 179 4.29 27.22 1.12
N TYR A 180 5.26 27.24 2.04
CA TYR A 180 5.17 26.47 3.28
C TYR A 180 4.14 27.07 4.21
N LEU A 181 3.15 26.28 4.64
CA LEU A 181 2.06 26.73 5.51
C LEU A 181 2.26 26.31 6.98
N GLY A 182 3.21 25.41 7.25
CA GLY A 182 3.49 24.92 8.59
C GLY A 182 3.32 23.42 8.74
N GLU A 183 3.23 22.97 9.98
CA GLU A 183 2.95 21.60 10.37
C GLU A 183 1.44 21.32 10.30
N TYR A 184 1.04 20.21 9.69
CA TYR A 184 -0.36 19.76 9.68
C TYR A 184 -0.69 18.91 10.92
N GLY A 185 0.24 18.06 11.34
CA GLY A 185 0.09 17.20 12.50
C GLY A 185 1.37 16.44 12.82
N HIS A 186 1.47 15.95 14.03
CA HIS A 186 2.64 15.22 14.53
C HIS A 186 2.27 14.07 15.47
N ALA A 187 3.24 13.19 15.70
CA ALA A 187 3.12 12.11 16.67
C ALA A 187 2.98 12.65 18.10
N SER A 188 2.05 12.08 18.85
CA SER A 188 1.93 12.37 20.29
C SER A 188 3.20 11.96 21.04
N THR A 189 3.66 10.74 20.80
CA THR A 189 4.96 10.21 21.23
C THR A 189 5.56 9.30 20.15
N ILE A 190 6.88 9.08 20.21
CA ILE A 190 7.55 8.14 19.28
C ILE A 190 7.01 6.72 19.48
N ASP A 191 6.86 6.27 20.72
CA ASP A 191 6.40 4.92 21.03
C ASP A 191 5.00 4.61 20.47
N GLN A 192 4.10 5.61 20.48
CA GLN A 192 2.70 5.43 20.08
C GLN A 192 2.41 5.69 18.59
N GLU A 193 3.16 6.60 17.97
CA GLU A 193 2.84 7.05 16.61
C GLU A 193 4.09 7.19 15.71
N GLY A 194 5.27 6.74 16.19
CA GLY A 194 6.48 6.61 15.38
C GLY A 194 7.35 7.85 15.29
N LYS A 195 8.56 7.64 14.79
CA LYS A 195 9.63 8.63 14.65
C LYS A 195 9.70 9.32 13.29
N MET A 196 9.07 8.75 12.28
CA MET A 196 8.98 9.27 10.92
C MET A 196 7.65 8.84 10.33
N TRP A 197 6.93 9.76 9.72
CA TRP A 197 5.69 9.45 9.02
C TRP A 197 5.93 9.43 7.52
N GLU A 198 6.01 8.21 6.96
CA GLU A 198 6.17 7.99 5.53
C GLU A 198 4.82 7.93 4.82
N CYS A 199 4.84 8.17 3.52
CA CYS A 199 3.70 8.05 2.62
C CYS A 199 2.41 8.70 3.15
N PRO A 200 2.44 9.97 3.60
CA PRO A 200 1.24 10.62 4.09
C PRO A 200 0.23 10.83 2.96
N ASP A 201 -1.03 10.61 3.25
CA ASP A 201 -2.14 10.83 2.30
C ASP A 201 -3.32 11.47 3.03
N LEU A 202 -3.64 12.70 2.69
CA LEU A 202 -4.74 13.45 3.29
C LEU A 202 -5.91 13.54 2.32
N PHE A 203 -7.04 13.01 2.72
CA PHE A 203 -8.25 13.05 1.90
C PHE A 203 -9.51 13.21 2.74
N ARG A 204 -10.59 13.55 2.07
CA ARG A 204 -11.92 13.61 2.68
C ARG A 204 -12.78 12.46 2.19
N LEU A 205 -13.38 11.72 3.14
CA LEU A 205 -14.27 10.61 2.86
C LEU A 205 -15.58 10.80 3.64
N ASN A 206 -16.71 10.89 2.94
CA ASN A 206 -18.03 11.17 3.53
C ASN A 206 -18.05 12.36 4.51
N GLY A 207 -17.28 13.42 4.18
CA GLY A 207 -17.22 14.62 5.01
C GLY A 207 -16.20 14.58 6.15
N VAL A 208 -15.55 13.45 6.40
CA VAL A 208 -14.53 13.26 7.42
C VAL A 208 -13.13 13.39 6.81
N ASN A 209 -12.23 14.14 7.43
CA ASN A 209 -10.83 14.20 7.03
C ASN A 209 -10.10 12.97 7.59
N VAL A 210 -9.37 12.29 6.72
CA VAL A 210 -8.56 11.12 7.04
C VAL A 210 -7.11 11.45 6.68
N LEU A 211 -6.21 11.30 7.63
CA LEU A 211 -4.77 11.30 7.40
C LEU A 211 -4.26 9.87 7.48
N LEU A 212 -3.98 9.29 6.32
CA LEU A 212 -3.30 8.01 6.19
C LEU A 212 -1.79 8.24 6.25
N MET A 213 -1.04 7.36 6.90
CA MET A 213 0.42 7.39 6.92
C MET A 213 1.00 6.04 7.31
N SER A 214 2.30 5.90 7.06
CA SER A 214 3.08 4.71 7.38
C SER A 214 4.22 5.06 8.34
N PRO A 215 3.94 5.14 9.66
CA PRO A 215 4.94 5.52 10.63
C PRO A 215 5.98 4.43 10.86
N GLN A 216 7.24 4.86 11.01
CA GLN A 216 8.36 4.02 11.43
C GLN A 216 8.54 4.08 12.94
N GLY A 217 8.84 2.95 13.56
CA GLY A 217 9.28 2.89 14.94
C GLY A 217 8.17 2.98 15.97
N ILE A 218 6.95 2.61 15.63
CA ILE A 218 5.89 2.38 16.62
C ILE A 218 6.27 1.18 17.47
N LYS A 219 6.10 1.32 18.78
CA LYS A 219 6.35 0.25 19.73
C LYS A 219 5.14 -0.67 19.83
N GLU A 220 5.40 -1.97 19.83
CA GLU A 220 4.37 -2.98 20.12
C GLU A 220 3.63 -2.66 21.43
N ASP A 221 2.30 -2.67 21.39
CA ASP A 221 1.41 -2.47 22.53
C ASP A 221 0.45 -3.65 22.65
N GLY A 222 0.85 -4.67 23.41
CA GLY A 222 0.09 -5.89 23.60
C GLY A 222 -0.08 -6.67 22.28
N GLU A 223 -1.27 -6.59 21.68
CA GLU A 223 -1.62 -7.29 20.46
C GLU A 223 -1.59 -6.38 19.21
N LYS A 224 -1.30 -5.08 19.40
CA LYS A 224 -1.26 -4.06 18.36
C LYS A 224 0.15 -3.70 17.94
N TYR A 225 0.29 -3.13 16.74
CA TYR A 225 1.53 -2.54 16.23
C TYR A 225 2.70 -3.53 16.20
N ARG A 226 2.43 -4.76 15.76
CA ARG A 226 3.42 -5.84 15.75
C ARG A 226 4.41 -5.78 14.59
N ASN A 227 4.24 -4.83 13.69
CA ASN A 227 5.23 -4.45 12.70
C ASN A 227 5.94 -3.18 13.17
N TYR A 228 7.25 -3.16 13.17
CA TYR A 228 8.02 -1.94 13.49
C TYR A 228 7.68 -0.78 12.53
N HIS A 229 7.40 -1.12 11.28
CA HIS A 229 6.86 -0.26 10.23
C HIS A 229 5.37 -0.53 10.10
N GLN A 230 4.54 0.43 10.42
CA GLN A 230 3.10 0.23 10.53
C GLN A 230 2.38 1.15 9.54
N THR A 231 1.28 0.71 8.94
CA THR A 231 0.38 1.59 8.18
C THR A 231 -0.93 1.75 8.91
N GLY A 232 -1.39 2.97 9.03
CA GLY A 232 -2.65 3.29 9.65
C GLY A 232 -3.12 4.69 9.32
N TYR A 233 -4.14 5.13 10.01
CA TYR A 233 -4.77 6.42 9.75
C TYR A 233 -5.13 7.14 11.05
N LYS A 234 -5.28 8.45 10.93
CA LYS A 234 -5.86 9.30 11.98
C LYS A 234 -7.17 9.91 11.48
N ILE A 235 -8.19 9.74 12.29
CA ILE A 235 -9.41 10.53 12.27
C ILE A 235 -9.43 11.22 13.63
N ARG A 236 -9.36 12.57 13.65
CA ARG A 236 -9.09 13.33 14.86
C ARG A 236 -7.69 13.01 15.41
N ASP A 237 -7.57 12.59 16.69
CA ASP A 237 -6.28 12.48 17.38
C ASP A 237 -5.73 11.05 17.52
N SER A 238 -6.55 10.03 17.25
CA SER A 238 -6.16 8.64 17.47
C SER A 238 -5.58 8.01 16.21
N PHE A 239 -4.42 7.35 16.33
CA PHE A 239 -3.87 6.49 15.29
C PHE A 239 -4.52 5.10 15.37
N ILE A 240 -4.97 4.58 14.23
CA ILE A 240 -5.65 3.29 14.09
C ILE A 240 -4.93 2.50 13.00
N GLU A 241 -4.58 1.23 13.26
CA GLU A 241 -4.06 0.31 12.25
C GLU A 241 -5.09 0.12 11.13
N LEU A 242 -4.60 0.10 9.89
CA LEU A 242 -5.48 -0.07 8.73
C LEU A 242 -5.59 -1.52 8.30
N ASP A 243 -4.49 -2.25 8.32
CA ASP A 243 -4.41 -3.68 8.02
C ASP A 243 -3.64 -4.37 9.15
N HIS A 244 -4.12 -5.52 9.59
CA HIS A 244 -3.56 -6.25 10.71
C HIS A 244 -2.64 -7.41 10.30
N GLY A 245 -2.45 -7.64 9.00
CA GLY A 245 -1.54 -8.65 8.46
C GLY A 245 -0.07 -8.28 8.64
N HIS A 246 0.79 -9.23 8.33
CA HIS A 246 2.24 -9.00 8.38
C HIS A 246 2.72 -8.13 7.22
N ASP A 247 2.11 -8.27 6.05
CA ASP A 247 2.65 -7.75 4.79
C ASP A 247 1.77 -6.63 4.22
N PHE A 248 1.80 -5.46 4.88
CA PHE A 248 1.06 -4.29 4.44
C PHE A 248 1.77 -2.99 4.86
N TYR A 249 2.27 -2.23 3.89
CA TYR A 249 2.99 -0.98 4.16
C TYR A 249 2.82 0.06 3.04
N ALA A 250 3.14 1.32 3.33
CA ALA A 250 3.26 2.43 2.39
C ALA A 250 2.00 2.67 1.53
N ALA A 251 0.81 2.51 2.12
CA ALA A 251 -0.45 2.65 1.38
C ALA A 251 -0.64 4.07 0.83
N THR A 252 -1.16 4.15 -0.38
CA THR A 252 -1.59 5.40 -1.03
C THR A 252 -2.98 5.25 -1.64
N THR A 253 -3.68 6.38 -1.81
CA THR A 253 -5.04 6.38 -2.35
C THR A 253 -5.19 7.28 -3.56
N MET A 254 -6.22 7.03 -4.37
CA MET A 254 -6.70 7.96 -5.39
C MET A 254 -8.21 8.13 -5.31
N LEU A 255 -8.70 9.27 -5.78
CA LEU A 255 -10.12 9.47 -6.05
C LEU A 255 -10.41 8.99 -7.48
N ALA A 256 -11.20 7.93 -7.61
CA ALA A 256 -11.59 7.39 -8.90
C ALA A 256 -12.62 8.31 -9.59
N PRO A 257 -12.78 8.24 -10.93
CA PRO A 257 -13.74 9.08 -11.66
C PRO A 257 -15.19 8.92 -11.22
N ASP A 258 -15.56 7.78 -10.67
CA ASP A 258 -16.88 7.47 -10.13
C ASP A 258 -17.11 7.95 -8.69
N GLY A 259 -16.08 8.55 -8.07
CA GLY A 259 -16.14 9.11 -6.72
C GLY A 259 -15.69 8.14 -5.61
N ARG A 260 -15.34 6.90 -5.93
CA ARG A 260 -14.76 5.96 -4.96
C ARG A 260 -13.35 6.38 -4.56
N ARG A 261 -12.97 6.11 -3.32
CA ARG A 261 -11.59 6.23 -2.85
C ARG A 261 -10.94 4.86 -2.91
N ILE A 262 -9.96 4.70 -3.79
CA ILE A 262 -9.28 3.42 -4.02
C ILE A 262 -7.88 3.48 -3.43
N LEU A 263 -7.50 2.43 -2.72
CA LEU A 263 -6.22 2.26 -2.03
C LEU A 263 -5.41 1.15 -2.70
N MET A 264 -4.10 1.36 -2.75
CA MET A 264 -3.07 0.34 -3.01
C MET A 264 -2.00 0.42 -1.92
N ALA A 265 -1.40 -0.72 -1.56
CA ALA A 265 -0.30 -0.79 -0.61
C ALA A 265 0.78 -1.76 -1.09
N TRP A 266 1.99 -1.61 -0.59
CA TRP A 266 3.02 -2.63 -0.72
C TRP A 266 2.66 -3.83 0.15
N MET A 267 2.52 -5.00 -0.47
CA MET A 267 2.18 -6.25 0.21
C MET A 267 3.44 -7.04 0.52
N ASP A 268 4.22 -6.49 1.38
CA ASP A 268 5.41 -7.05 2.01
C ASP A 268 5.79 -6.18 3.22
N MET A 269 6.88 -6.53 3.90
CA MET A 269 7.36 -5.79 5.05
C MET A 269 8.90 -5.75 5.06
N TRP A 270 9.46 -4.61 5.45
CA TRP A 270 10.89 -4.48 5.71
C TRP A 270 11.38 -5.56 6.69
N HIS A 271 12.55 -6.10 6.45
CA HIS A 271 13.17 -7.18 7.24
C HIS A 271 12.51 -8.57 7.09
N SER A 272 11.54 -8.75 6.20
CA SER A 272 11.00 -10.05 5.86
C SER A 272 12.01 -10.87 5.05
N GLU A 273 11.85 -12.19 5.10
CA GLU A 273 12.44 -13.07 4.10
C GLU A 273 11.60 -13.00 2.83
N PHE A 274 12.26 -12.96 1.69
CA PHE A 274 11.64 -12.91 0.37
C PHE A 274 12.08 -14.14 -0.42
N PRO A 275 11.40 -15.29 -0.30
CA PRO A 275 11.76 -16.52 -1.01
C PRO A 275 11.78 -16.39 -2.53
N GLU A 276 10.97 -15.48 -3.08
CA GLU A 276 10.91 -15.15 -4.51
C GLU A 276 12.18 -14.50 -5.06
N LYS A 277 13.09 -14.04 -4.22
CA LYS A 277 14.44 -13.59 -4.64
C LYS A 277 15.21 -14.66 -5.40
N GLU A 278 15.00 -15.93 -5.05
CA GLU A 278 15.58 -17.05 -5.78
C GLU A 278 15.05 -17.16 -7.22
N GLU A 279 13.88 -16.57 -7.48
CA GLU A 279 13.25 -16.48 -8.82
C GLU A 279 13.62 -15.19 -9.55
N GLY A 280 14.41 -14.31 -8.94
CA GLY A 280 14.93 -13.07 -9.53
C GLY A 280 14.03 -11.86 -9.35
N TRP A 281 13.00 -11.91 -8.51
CA TRP A 281 12.08 -10.81 -8.24
C TRP A 281 11.73 -10.68 -6.75
N SER A 282 11.20 -9.54 -6.33
CA SER A 282 10.76 -9.31 -4.94
C SER A 282 9.73 -8.20 -4.86
N GLY A 283 8.75 -8.40 -4.00
CA GLY A 283 7.72 -7.42 -3.68
C GLY A 283 6.48 -7.52 -4.55
N ALA A 284 5.35 -7.11 -3.98
CA ALA A 284 4.07 -7.07 -4.66
C ALA A 284 3.21 -5.91 -4.15
N MET A 285 2.20 -5.48 -4.92
CA MET A 285 1.12 -4.62 -4.42
C MET A 285 -0.04 -5.48 -3.92
N THR A 286 -0.85 -4.95 -3.01
CA THR A 286 -2.16 -5.54 -2.67
C THR A 286 -3.09 -5.52 -3.87
N PHE A 287 -4.20 -6.27 -3.83
CA PHE A 287 -5.34 -5.93 -4.69
C PHE A 287 -5.81 -4.49 -4.41
N PRO A 288 -6.33 -3.77 -5.44
CA PRO A 288 -6.96 -2.48 -5.21
C PRO A 288 -8.16 -2.62 -4.28
N ARG A 289 -8.29 -1.69 -3.34
CA ARG A 289 -9.33 -1.72 -2.30
C ARG A 289 -10.13 -0.42 -2.29
N GLU A 290 -11.45 -0.53 -2.26
CA GLU A 290 -12.32 0.60 -2.00
C GLU A 290 -12.37 0.88 -0.51
N LEU A 291 -12.21 2.15 -0.13
CA LEU A 291 -12.36 2.63 1.23
C LEU A 291 -13.76 3.17 1.46
N THR A 292 -14.38 2.73 2.54
CA THR A 292 -15.59 3.34 3.10
C THR A 292 -15.36 3.70 4.57
N ILE A 293 -16.24 4.51 5.15
CA ILE A 293 -16.13 4.95 6.54
C ILE A 293 -17.47 4.78 7.26
N HIS A 294 -17.42 4.15 8.43
CA HIS A 294 -18.56 3.96 9.33
C HIS A 294 -18.12 4.23 10.76
N ASP A 295 -18.81 5.10 11.47
CA ASP A 295 -18.52 5.46 12.87
C ASP A 295 -17.04 5.84 13.13
N ASP A 296 -16.48 6.69 12.27
CA ASP A 296 -15.06 7.10 12.30
C ASP A 296 -14.06 5.93 12.15
N HIS A 297 -14.48 4.80 11.58
CA HIS A 297 -13.64 3.66 11.27
C HIS A 297 -13.62 3.42 9.76
N LEU A 298 -12.42 3.19 9.20
CA LEU A 298 -12.25 2.84 7.77
C LEU A 298 -12.50 1.35 7.56
N TYR A 299 -13.24 1.04 6.52
CA TYR A 299 -13.45 -0.30 5.99
C TYR A 299 -12.75 -0.41 4.65
N MET A 300 -12.18 -1.56 4.36
CA MET A 300 -11.49 -1.83 3.10
C MET A 300 -12.03 -3.10 2.46
N MET A 301 -12.58 -3.00 1.27
CA MET A 301 -12.96 -4.17 0.48
C MET A 301 -12.24 -4.17 -0.88
N PRO A 302 -11.94 -5.35 -1.44
CA PRO A 302 -11.46 -5.40 -2.81
C PRO A 302 -12.45 -4.70 -3.72
N VAL A 303 -11.94 -3.99 -4.74
CA VAL A 303 -12.79 -3.33 -5.74
C VAL A 303 -13.72 -4.34 -6.42
N GLU A 304 -14.93 -3.91 -6.78
CA GLU A 304 -15.93 -4.81 -7.43
C GLU A 304 -15.44 -5.38 -8.76
N GLU A 305 -14.52 -4.69 -9.43
CA GLU A 305 -13.88 -5.11 -10.69
C GLU A 305 -13.12 -6.43 -10.57
N LEU A 306 -12.72 -6.87 -9.35
CA LEU A 306 -12.16 -8.21 -9.18
C LEU A 306 -13.12 -9.31 -9.64
N SER A 307 -14.42 -9.02 -9.69
CA SER A 307 -15.42 -9.94 -10.29
C SER A 307 -15.13 -10.29 -11.75
N LEU A 308 -14.39 -9.45 -12.49
CA LEU A 308 -13.96 -9.71 -13.86
C LEU A 308 -12.98 -10.90 -13.96
N LEU A 309 -12.26 -11.19 -12.87
CA LEU A 309 -11.33 -12.31 -12.76
C LEU A 309 -12.03 -13.64 -12.47
N ARG A 310 -13.29 -13.64 -12.02
CA ARG A 310 -14.00 -14.85 -11.63
C ARG A 310 -14.30 -15.73 -12.84
N ASP A 311 -14.13 -17.05 -12.65
CA ASP A 311 -14.43 -18.09 -13.62
C ASP A 311 -15.62 -18.93 -13.11
N GLU A 312 -15.38 -20.02 -12.40
CA GLU A 312 -16.40 -20.91 -11.88
C GLU A 312 -16.58 -20.75 -10.37
N SER A 313 -17.85 -20.69 -9.94
CA SER A 313 -18.21 -20.63 -8.51
C SER A 313 -18.94 -21.88 -8.10
N LYS A 314 -18.54 -22.48 -6.99
CA LYS A 314 -19.15 -23.70 -6.45
C LYS A 314 -19.37 -23.59 -4.94
N LYS A 315 -20.60 -23.89 -4.50
CA LYS A 315 -20.87 -24.10 -3.08
C LYS A 315 -20.41 -25.50 -2.67
N VAL A 316 -19.57 -25.56 -1.65
CA VAL A 316 -18.94 -26.79 -1.16
C VAL A 316 -19.11 -26.87 0.36
N GLU A 317 -19.46 -28.04 0.86
CA GLU A 317 -19.42 -28.35 2.29
C GLU A 317 -17.99 -28.77 2.68
N VAL A 318 -17.30 -27.93 3.43
CA VAL A 318 -15.87 -28.10 3.74
C VAL A 318 -15.68 -28.57 5.19
N THR A 319 -14.89 -29.62 5.35
CA THR A 319 -14.10 -29.95 6.55
C THR A 319 -12.63 -29.95 6.17
N ASP A 320 -12.28 -30.74 5.13
CA ASP A 320 -11.00 -30.73 4.44
C ASP A 320 -11.28 -30.73 2.93
N TYR A 321 -10.73 -29.77 2.22
CA TYR A 321 -10.98 -29.58 0.79
C TYR A 321 -9.72 -29.09 0.08
N LEU A 322 -9.20 -29.90 -0.84
CA LEU A 322 -8.14 -29.47 -1.72
C LEU A 322 -8.69 -28.39 -2.67
N LEU A 323 -8.18 -27.19 -2.59
CA LEU A 323 -8.62 -26.10 -3.45
C LEU A 323 -8.38 -26.44 -4.94
N PRO A 324 -9.20 -25.90 -5.86
CA PRO A 324 -9.07 -26.22 -7.28
C PRO A 324 -7.82 -25.61 -7.93
N SER A 325 -7.32 -24.52 -7.36
CA SER A 325 -6.10 -23.84 -7.81
C SER A 325 -5.48 -23.00 -6.68
N ARG A 326 -4.36 -22.35 -6.95
CA ARG A 326 -3.75 -21.35 -6.07
C ARG A 326 -4.28 -19.93 -6.32
N GLN A 327 -5.24 -19.79 -7.19
CA GLN A 327 -5.93 -18.53 -7.52
C GLN A 327 -7.43 -18.73 -7.29
N VAL A 328 -7.86 -18.39 -6.08
CA VAL A 328 -9.25 -18.59 -5.64
C VAL A 328 -9.74 -17.46 -4.74
N GLU A 329 -11.03 -17.23 -4.83
CA GLU A 329 -11.82 -16.47 -3.85
C GLU A 329 -12.66 -17.46 -3.02
N ILE A 330 -12.68 -17.29 -1.70
CA ILE A 330 -13.43 -18.10 -0.77
C ILE A 330 -14.32 -17.18 0.06
N ASP A 331 -15.62 -17.42 0.02
CA ASP A 331 -16.58 -16.72 0.88
C ASP A 331 -17.24 -17.72 1.84
N LEU A 332 -17.32 -17.35 3.11
CA LEU A 332 -17.99 -18.13 4.14
C LEU A 332 -18.58 -17.24 5.24
N ASP A 333 -19.58 -17.78 5.95
CA ASP A 333 -20.13 -17.12 7.13
C ASP A 333 -19.17 -17.27 8.31
N LEU A 334 -18.96 -16.16 9.03
CA LEU A 334 -18.12 -16.12 10.21
C LEU A 334 -18.89 -16.64 11.45
N TYR A 335 -18.20 -17.31 12.36
CA TYR A 335 -18.78 -17.80 13.61
C TYR A 335 -17.76 -17.85 14.75
N ASP A 336 -18.25 -17.76 15.97
CA ASP A 336 -17.41 -17.95 17.15
C ASP A 336 -16.88 -19.39 17.24
N GLY A 337 -15.59 -19.55 17.57
CA GLY A 337 -14.89 -20.82 17.57
C GLY A 337 -14.44 -21.31 16.19
N LEU A 338 -14.45 -20.48 15.15
CA LEU A 338 -13.88 -20.84 13.84
C LEU A 338 -12.38 -21.13 13.99
N ASN A 339 -11.96 -22.25 13.38
CA ASN A 339 -10.54 -22.53 13.13
C ASN A 339 -10.40 -22.96 11.66
N LEU A 340 -9.69 -22.14 10.92
CA LEU A 340 -9.41 -22.30 9.49
C LEU A 340 -7.90 -22.49 9.28
N LYS A 341 -7.55 -23.43 8.40
CA LYS A 341 -6.17 -23.61 7.94
C LYS A 341 -6.11 -23.63 6.42
N LEU A 342 -5.05 -23.04 5.89
CA LEU A 342 -4.62 -23.24 4.51
C LEU A 342 -3.31 -24.06 4.55
N SER A 343 -3.46 -25.38 4.40
CA SER A 343 -2.42 -26.36 4.69
C SER A 343 -1.82 -26.14 6.10
N ASP A 344 -0.51 -26.28 6.27
CA ASP A 344 0.18 -26.01 7.53
C ASP A 344 0.85 -24.62 7.58
N LEU A 345 0.60 -23.78 6.56
CA LEU A 345 1.31 -22.51 6.39
C LEU A 345 0.54 -21.31 6.93
N TYR A 346 -0.79 -21.38 6.97
CA TYR A 346 -1.64 -20.26 7.38
C TYR A 346 -2.79 -20.76 8.26
N THR A 347 -2.96 -20.17 9.42
CA THR A 347 -4.06 -20.50 10.33
C THR A 347 -4.79 -19.23 10.75
N LEU A 348 -6.12 -19.24 10.73
CA LEU A 348 -6.98 -18.19 11.25
C LEU A 348 -7.94 -18.78 12.26
N THR A 349 -8.00 -18.18 13.45
CA THR A 349 -8.93 -18.54 14.51
C THR A 349 -9.78 -17.36 14.94
N VAL A 350 -11.03 -17.62 15.27
CA VAL A 350 -11.97 -16.61 15.78
C VAL A 350 -12.55 -17.11 17.09
N ASN A 351 -12.29 -16.38 18.18
CA ASN A 351 -12.83 -16.72 19.51
C ASN A 351 -13.17 -15.44 20.27
N ASN A 352 -14.38 -15.34 20.78
CA ASN A 352 -14.83 -14.19 21.59
C ASN A 352 -14.51 -12.83 20.93
N HIS A 353 -14.92 -12.65 19.66
CA HIS A 353 -14.68 -11.46 18.85
C HIS A 353 -13.20 -11.15 18.54
N LYS A 354 -12.28 -12.00 18.95
CA LYS A 354 -10.87 -11.91 18.65
C LYS A 354 -10.55 -12.81 17.45
N VAL A 355 -9.88 -12.23 16.47
CA VAL A 355 -9.36 -12.92 15.29
C VAL A 355 -7.85 -13.01 15.42
N VAL A 356 -7.32 -14.21 15.32
CA VAL A 356 -5.87 -14.44 15.35
C VAL A 356 -5.46 -15.14 14.06
N VAL A 357 -4.53 -14.52 13.37
CA VAL A 357 -3.84 -15.09 12.21
C VAL A 357 -2.45 -15.53 12.63
N MET A 358 -2.08 -16.74 12.24
CA MET A 358 -0.74 -17.27 12.36
C MET A 358 -0.24 -17.67 10.98
N ASN A 359 0.76 -16.95 10.52
CA ASN A 359 1.56 -17.24 9.35
C ASN A 359 3.02 -17.41 9.81
N GLN A 360 3.93 -16.52 9.47
CA GLN A 360 5.30 -16.50 10.03
C GLN A 360 5.28 -16.01 11.49
N THR A 361 4.38 -15.08 11.80
CA THR A 361 4.19 -14.50 13.12
C THR A 361 2.69 -14.38 13.43
N GLU A 362 2.38 -14.24 14.70
CA GLU A 362 0.99 -14.01 15.14
C GLU A 362 0.55 -12.58 14.88
N ARG A 363 -0.63 -12.42 14.34
CA ARG A 363 -1.34 -11.14 14.15
C ARG A 363 -2.73 -11.23 14.76
N VAL A 364 -3.20 -10.13 15.32
CA VAL A 364 -4.44 -10.10 16.08
C VAL A 364 -5.28 -8.90 15.69
N GLY A 365 -6.57 -9.11 15.56
CA GLY A 365 -7.57 -8.06 15.42
C GLY A 365 -8.84 -8.41 16.19
N THR A 366 -9.75 -7.45 16.32
CA THR A 366 -11.03 -7.63 16.97
C THR A 366 -12.18 -7.19 16.05
N ILE A 367 -13.31 -7.86 16.15
CA ILE A 367 -14.52 -7.59 15.36
C ILE A 367 -15.69 -7.30 16.29
N LYS A 368 -16.69 -6.58 15.80
CA LYS A 368 -17.91 -6.28 16.56
C LYS A 368 -18.90 -7.47 16.55
N ASP A 369 -19.07 -8.09 15.39
CA ASP A 369 -20.05 -9.14 15.13
C ASP A 369 -19.45 -10.28 14.30
N TYR A 370 -20.20 -11.37 14.14
CA TYR A 370 -19.84 -12.51 13.29
C TYR A 370 -20.74 -12.49 12.05
N GLN A 371 -20.27 -11.97 10.94
CA GLN A 371 -21.05 -11.87 9.71
C GLN A 371 -20.42 -12.69 8.58
N SER A 372 -19.40 -12.20 7.94
CA SER A 372 -18.81 -12.81 6.74
C SER A 372 -17.29 -12.76 6.75
N MET A 373 -16.69 -13.66 6.00
CA MET A 373 -15.28 -13.64 5.68
C MET A 373 -15.08 -13.95 4.21
N LYS A 374 -14.28 -13.11 3.55
CA LYS A 374 -13.78 -13.30 2.20
C LYS A 374 -12.28 -13.52 2.26
N ILE A 375 -11.77 -14.52 1.53
CA ILE A 375 -10.35 -14.79 1.41
C ILE A 375 -9.99 -14.78 -0.07
N LEU A 376 -8.98 -14.01 -0.43
CA LEU A 376 -8.38 -14.02 -1.75
C LEU A 376 -7.00 -14.69 -1.68
N ILE A 377 -6.76 -15.66 -2.53
CA ILE A 377 -5.48 -16.36 -2.65
C ILE A 377 -4.97 -16.18 -4.07
N ASP A 378 -3.72 -15.73 -4.22
CA ASP A 378 -3.02 -15.67 -5.50
C ASP A 378 -1.57 -16.13 -5.33
N SER A 379 -1.30 -17.37 -5.72
CA SER A 379 0.02 -18.03 -5.69
C SER A 379 0.74 -17.93 -4.34
N SER A 380 1.26 -16.76 -3.99
CA SER A 380 2.05 -16.52 -2.78
C SER A 380 1.47 -15.40 -1.90
N SER A 381 0.16 -15.15 -2.00
CA SER A 381 -0.54 -14.17 -1.16
C SER A 381 -1.84 -14.72 -0.58
N VAL A 382 -2.21 -14.21 0.56
CA VAL A 382 -3.51 -14.40 1.21
C VAL A 382 -3.98 -13.05 1.74
N GLU A 383 -5.12 -12.58 1.25
CA GLU A 383 -5.78 -11.38 1.75
C GLU A 383 -7.14 -11.77 2.35
N VAL A 384 -7.37 -11.47 3.62
CA VAL A 384 -8.59 -11.82 4.35
C VAL A 384 -9.36 -10.57 4.71
N PHE A 385 -10.62 -10.53 4.33
CA PHE A 385 -11.54 -9.42 4.61
C PHE A 385 -12.69 -9.94 5.46
N ILE A 386 -12.85 -9.37 6.64
CA ILE A 386 -13.86 -9.80 7.62
C ILE A 386 -14.89 -8.69 7.77
N ASN A 387 -16.18 -9.09 7.83
CA ASN A 387 -17.32 -8.19 8.01
C ASN A 387 -17.30 -7.00 7.05
N GLU A 388 -17.24 -7.28 5.75
CA GLU A 388 -17.19 -6.25 4.71
C GLU A 388 -16.00 -5.27 4.88
N GLY A 389 -14.87 -5.78 5.38
CA GLY A 389 -13.63 -5.01 5.52
C GLY A 389 -13.49 -4.24 6.84
N GLU A 390 -14.30 -4.56 7.86
CA GLU A 390 -14.11 -4.07 9.23
C GLU A 390 -12.71 -4.41 9.76
N LEU A 391 -12.23 -5.61 9.43
CA LEU A 391 -10.92 -6.12 9.81
C LEU A 391 -10.29 -6.82 8.60
N VAL A 392 -9.04 -6.48 8.31
CA VAL A 392 -8.32 -7.01 7.14
C VAL A 392 -6.94 -7.52 7.56
N PHE A 393 -6.52 -8.64 6.94
CA PHE A 393 -5.17 -9.18 7.06
C PHE A 393 -4.59 -9.41 5.66
N SER A 394 -3.40 -8.90 5.42
CA SER A 394 -2.62 -9.10 4.20
C SER A 394 -1.33 -9.82 4.53
N ASP A 395 -1.12 -10.96 3.91
CA ASP A 395 0.01 -11.84 4.22
C ASP A 395 0.62 -12.45 2.96
N ARG A 396 1.95 -12.50 2.90
CA ARG A 396 2.67 -13.33 1.94
C ARG A 396 2.76 -14.75 2.49
N VAL A 397 2.23 -15.70 1.71
CA VAL A 397 2.17 -17.12 2.08
C VAL A 397 2.68 -17.96 0.90
N TYR A 398 3.84 -18.53 1.04
CA TYR A 398 4.58 -19.16 -0.05
C TYR A 398 4.19 -20.63 -0.27
N PHE A 399 3.02 -20.85 -0.86
CA PHE A 399 2.52 -22.19 -1.20
C PHE A 399 3.36 -22.78 -2.34
N LYS A 400 3.97 -23.95 -2.08
CA LYS A 400 4.64 -24.74 -3.13
C LYS A 400 3.67 -25.54 -3.98
N GLU A 401 2.54 -25.94 -3.39
CA GLU A 401 1.46 -26.70 -4.01
C GLU A 401 0.13 -26.03 -3.74
N THR A 402 -0.92 -26.47 -4.42
CA THR A 402 -2.29 -26.01 -4.17
C THR A 402 -2.68 -26.31 -2.72
N PRO A 403 -3.11 -25.32 -1.92
CA PRO A 403 -3.38 -25.53 -0.51
C PRO A 403 -4.68 -26.30 -0.28
N THR A 404 -4.71 -27.02 0.84
CA THR A 404 -5.94 -27.60 1.38
C THR A 404 -6.58 -26.62 2.37
N LEU A 405 -7.86 -26.32 2.17
CA LEU A 405 -8.68 -25.60 3.13
C LEU A 405 -9.25 -26.58 4.17
N SER A 406 -8.89 -26.40 5.43
CA SER A 406 -9.40 -27.21 6.55
C SER A 406 -10.17 -26.33 7.54
N LEU A 407 -11.34 -26.80 7.97
CA LEU A 407 -12.21 -26.14 8.94
C LEU A 407 -12.55 -27.10 10.09
N ASN A 408 -12.58 -26.58 11.31
CA ASN A 408 -12.84 -27.38 12.52
C ASN A 408 -14.28 -27.93 12.62
N ARG A 409 -15.20 -27.45 11.79
CA ARG A 409 -16.54 -28.01 11.62
C ARG A 409 -16.98 -27.91 10.17
N LYS A 410 -17.91 -28.76 9.77
CA LYS A 410 -18.51 -28.74 8.43
C LYS A 410 -19.19 -27.40 8.17
N THR A 411 -18.68 -26.66 7.19
CA THR A 411 -19.12 -25.30 6.86
C THR A 411 -19.34 -25.17 5.35
N THR A 412 -20.41 -24.49 4.96
CA THR A 412 -20.66 -24.17 3.54
C THR A 412 -19.75 -22.99 3.12
N CYS A 413 -18.94 -23.23 2.11
CA CYS A 413 -18.10 -22.18 1.49
C CYS A 413 -18.52 -22.01 0.02
N LEU A 414 -18.53 -20.77 -0.46
CA LEU A 414 -18.54 -20.48 -1.89
C LEU A 414 -17.09 -20.35 -2.34
N ILE A 415 -16.65 -21.26 -3.20
CA ILE A 415 -15.29 -21.26 -3.75
C ILE A 415 -15.39 -20.87 -5.20
N THR A 416 -14.70 -19.80 -5.57
CA THR A 416 -14.66 -19.25 -6.92
C THR A 416 -13.23 -19.33 -7.45
N THR A 417 -13.03 -19.99 -8.58
CA THR A 417 -11.74 -19.98 -9.29
C THR A 417 -11.58 -18.65 -10.01
N LEU A 418 -10.34 -18.16 -10.04
CA LEU A 418 -10.00 -17.03 -10.88
C LEU A 418 -9.50 -17.55 -12.23
N LYS A 419 -9.79 -16.80 -13.30
CA LYS A 419 -9.49 -17.20 -14.69
C LYS A 419 -8.02 -17.54 -14.84
N GLY A 420 -7.72 -18.68 -15.45
CA GLY A 420 -6.38 -18.94 -15.97
C GLY A 420 -6.13 -18.05 -17.19
N GLU A 421 -4.89 -17.56 -17.36
CA GLU A 421 -4.49 -16.97 -18.62
C GLU A 421 -4.51 -18.02 -19.74
#